data_a33bb1bcb3b37fa6a24cd0e1019533f6
#
_entry.id   a33bb1bcb3b37fa6a24cd0e1019533f6
#
_cell.length_a   1.000
_cell.length_b   1.000
_cell.length_c   1.000
_cell.angle_alpha   90.00
_cell.angle_beta   90.00
_cell.angle_gamma   90.00
#
_symmetry.space_group_name_H-M   'P 1'
#
loop_
_entity.id
_entity.type
_entity.pdbx_description
1 polymer ?
#
loop_
_entity_poly.entity_id
_entity_poly.type
_entity_poly.pdbx_seq_one_letter_code
_entity_poly.pdbx_strand_id
1 'polypeptide(L)'
;MRPLRTLYLFFIFCLLSVAGAAQGKRIQILHSDNSSIDEKRLPGATILLGNIVIQHQGIRLKCKKAVHYKEQNFIKAYGDVVLNQGDSIIQTSQYTEYNGNSQKALSWGNVVIRDPKMSLSTDTLNFDRSRQLLYYNYGARIKDSINVLTSNKGNYYLENNKFQAISNVVLTNPDYVLESNHLDYYTDSGRAYLYGASTITSDDNLIYCEKGFYDTQLDISHFTKNARIEFDEKEIRADSLFYNRNLGFASATKNITVIDTLNHSVLKGNYAEFFEKVDSAFVVGRAVAITNTNKDSLFIHGDTILATGKPDKRIIRAYHHVKFFKSDLSGKCDSIHSDQGIGLTQMFKKPVLWSQKSQITGDTIQLINNIETEKMDSIKVLYNAFIIDKDSIGYNQIKGRNLFGKFEENDLRFVRIVGNSEVIHFVRDEEQNLIGIEKTTCSEIHFVLRDGKIETSTFVTQPDGQTYPPSQLPENVRKLRGFIWRENEKPMTKNDIFIIDEE
;
A
#
# COMPACT_ATOMS: atom_id res chain seq x y z
N MET A 1 72.86 15.39 40.05
CA MET A 1 72.52 16.56 39.22
C MET A 1 72.60 16.25 37.72
N ARG A 2 71.71 15.38 37.21
CA ARG A 2 71.69 15.00 35.76
C ARG A 2 70.32 14.87 35.11
N PRO A 3 69.19 15.23 35.68
CA PRO A 3 67.89 15.15 34.94
C PRO A 3 67.44 16.46 34.28
N LEU A 4 68.07 17.63 34.61
CA LEU A 4 67.54 18.90 34.12
C LEU A 4 68.00 19.26 32.68
N ARG A 5 69.08 18.70 32.15
CA ARG A 5 69.58 18.96 30.78
C ARG A 5 68.75 18.17 29.70
N THR A 6 68.26 17.03 30.01
CA THR A 6 67.42 16.22 29.10
C THR A 6 66.03 16.81 28.95
N LEU A 7 65.46 17.44 29.97
CA LEU A 7 64.15 18.10 29.92
C LEU A 7 64.15 19.34 29.00
N TYR A 8 65.25 20.13 29.00
CA TYR A 8 65.41 21.30 28.13
C TYR A 8 65.53 20.91 26.64
N LEU A 9 66.20 19.81 26.33
CA LEU A 9 66.34 19.34 24.94
C LEU A 9 65.02 18.78 24.38
N PHE A 10 64.18 18.15 25.20
CA PHE A 10 62.88 17.66 24.80
C PHE A 10 61.92 18.84 24.55
N PHE A 11 61.95 19.90 25.35
CA PHE A 11 61.13 21.10 25.19
C PHE A 11 61.46 21.91 23.93
N ILE A 12 62.77 21.98 23.58
CA ILE A 12 63.24 22.65 22.36
C ILE A 12 62.88 21.83 21.12
N PHE A 13 62.89 20.50 21.19
CA PHE A 13 62.41 19.61 20.07
C PHE A 13 60.94 19.68 19.85
N CYS A 14 60.10 19.81 20.90
CA CYS A 14 58.64 20.04 20.76
C CYS A 14 58.31 21.43 20.21
N LEU A 15 59.10 22.46 20.50
CA LEU A 15 58.90 23.81 19.95
C LEU A 15 59.27 23.90 18.46
N LEU A 16 60.25 23.11 17.98
CA LEU A 16 60.57 23.02 16.55
C LEU A 16 59.57 22.23 15.70
N SER A 17 58.84 21.31 16.29
CA SER A 17 57.79 20.55 15.58
C SER A 17 56.52 21.37 15.35
N VAL A 18 56.24 22.41 16.12
CA VAL A 18 55.10 23.32 15.95
C VAL A 18 55.32 24.34 14.81
N ALA A 19 56.56 24.66 14.46
CA ALA A 19 56.87 25.60 13.38
C ALA A 19 56.71 24.98 11.97
N GLY A 20 56.71 23.65 11.84
CA GLY A 20 56.52 22.95 10.55
C GLY A 20 55.10 22.89 10.05
N ALA A 21 54.08 23.10 10.91
CA ALA A 21 52.66 22.98 10.55
C ALA A 21 52.03 24.27 9.95
N ALA A 22 52.80 25.39 9.92
CA ALA A 22 52.25 26.68 9.48
C ALA A 22 52.40 26.97 7.97
N GLN A 23 53.08 26.11 7.21
CA GLN A 23 53.40 26.36 5.80
C GLN A 23 52.31 26.03 4.80
N GLY A 24 51.19 25.41 5.22
CA GLY A 24 50.10 24.95 4.33
C GLY A 24 48.86 25.88 4.17
N LYS A 25 48.88 27.03 4.86
CA LYS A 25 47.64 27.86 4.95
C LYS A 25 47.45 28.90 3.83
N ARG A 26 48.46 29.13 2.96
CA ARG A 26 48.34 30.10 1.86
C ARG A 26 48.26 29.43 0.49
N ILE A 27 47.55 30.09 -0.43
CA ILE A 27 47.50 29.72 -1.83
C ILE A 27 48.90 29.83 -2.42
N GLN A 28 49.38 28.74 -3.08
CA GLN A 28 50.67 28.66 -3.73
C GLN A 28 50.48 28.69 -5.24
N ILE A 29 51.21 29.57 -5.92
CA ILE A 29 51.30 29.59 -7.38
C ILE A 29 52.47 28.67 -7.75
N LEU A 30 52.17 27.57 -8.43
CA LEU A 30 53.19 26.61 -8.88
C LEU A 30 53.77 26.97 -10.24
N HIS A 31 52.92 27.53 -11.13
CA HIS A 31 53.31 27.91 -12.49
C HIS A 31 52.47 29.07 -13.03
N SER A 32 53.05 29.93 -13.84
CA SER A 32 52.42 30.85 -14.78
C SER A 32 53.44 31.28 -15.84
N ASP A 33 53.02 31.46 -17.07
CA ASP A 33 53.92 31.90 -18.14
C ASP A 33 54.35 33.35 -17.93
N ASN A 34 53.44 34.22 -17.49
CA ASN A 34 53.70 35.63 -17.22
C ASN A 34 53.01 36.09 -15.93
N SER A 35 53.60 37.06 -15.26
CA SER A 35 53.01 37.76 -14.13
C SER A 35 53.25 39.26 -14.23
N SER A 36 52.25 40.06 -13.82
CA SER A 36 52.31 41.52 -13.79
C SER A 36 51.55 42.09 -12.61
N ILE A 37 51.92 43.27 -12.18
CA ILE A 37 51.27 44.03 -11.10
C ILE A 37 50.83 45.38 -11.71
N ASP A 38 49.54 45.72 -11.55
CA ASP A 38 48.98 47.02 -11.95
C ASP A 38 48.27 47.64 -10.72
N GLU A 39 49.02 48.31 -9.91
CA GLU A 39 48.51 48.94 -8.67
C GLU A 39 47.46 50.03 -8.92
N LYS A 40 47.38 50.60 -10.12
CA LYS A 40 46.37 51.64 -10.47
C LYS A 40 45.00 51.00 -10.73
N ARG A 41 44.96 49.84 -11.40
CA ARG A 41 43.71 49.14 -11.78
C ARG A 41 43.30 48.08 -10.79
N LEU A 42 44.24 47.36 -10.19
CA LEU A 42 44.02 46.24 -9.29
C LEU A 42 44.99 46.32 -8.08
N PRO A 43 44.74 47.24 -7.13
CA PRO A 43 45.59 47.42 -5.96
C PRO A 43 45.79 46.12 -5.16
N GLY A 44 47.02 45.79 -4.81
CA GLY A 44 47.38 44.60 -4.02
C GLY A 44 47.21 43.26 -4.72
N ALA A 45 47.05 43.26 -6.04
CA ALA A 45 46.84 42.05 -6.81
C ALA A 45 47.98 41.74 -7.79
N THR A 46 48.28 40.48 -7.96
CA THR A 46 49.16 39.97 -9.03
C THR A 46 48.30 39.35 -10.13
N ILE A 47 48.44 39.80 -11.36
CA ILE A 47 47.81 39.25 -12.56
C ILE A 47 48.74 38.15 -13.10
N LEU A 48 48.20 36.95 -13.29
CA LEU A 48 48.88 35.78 -13.85
C LEU A 48 48.28 35.46 -15.20
N LEU A 49 49.09 35.10 -16.17
CA LEU A 49 48.69 34.80 -17.56
C LEU A 49 49.41 33.53 -18.07
N GLY A 50 48.69 32.67 -18.72
CA GLY A 50 49.14 31.45 -19.42
C GLY A 50 49.49 30.29 -18.49
N ASN A 51 48.99 29.13 -18.80
CA ASN A 51 49.29 27.83 -18.15
C ASN A 51 49.37 27.86 -16.62
N ILE A 52 48.44 28.57 -16.01
CA ILE A 52 48.47 28.80 -14.57
C ILE A 52 48.17 27.54 -13.80
N VAL A 53 48.99 27.20 -12.80
CA VAL A 53 48.80 26.08 -11.88
C VAL A 53 48.91 26.60 -10.46
N ILE A 54 47.88 26.39 -9.68
CA ILE A 54 47.78 26.85 -8.29
C ILE A 54 47.49 25.65 -7.41
N GLN A 55 48.04 25.65 -6.21
CA GLN A 55 47.79 24.60 -5.21
C GLN A 55 47.47 25.23 -3.85
N HIS A 56 46.46 24.63 -3.17
CA HIS A 56 46.15 24.96 -1.80
C HIS A 56 45.59 23.72 -1.07
N GLN A 57 46.35 23.23 -0.06
CA GLN A 57 45.90 22.14 0.82
C GLN A 57 45.26 20.92 0.08
N GLY A 58 45.89 20.42 -0.99
CA GLY A 58 45.40 19.25 -1.77
C GLY A 58 44.44 19.59 -2.91
N ILE A 59 43.99 20.83 -3.06
CA ILE A 59 43.30 21.30 -4.26
C ILE A 59 44.31 21.76 -5.28
N ARG A 60 44.14 21.39 -6.55
CA ARG A 60 44.88 21.91 -7.69
C ARG A 60 43.94 22.62 -8.64
N LEU A 61 44.21 23.90 -8.91
CA LEU A 61 43.47 24.72 -9.85
C LEU A 61 44.33 25.06 -11.05
N LYS A 62 43.81 24.89 -12.27
CA LYS A 62 44.42 25.30 -13.54
C LYS A 62 43.50 26.29 -14.25
N CYS A 63 44.06 27.30 -14.92
CA CYS A 63 43.28 28.26 -15.72
C CYS A 63 44.19 29.03 -16.72
N LYS A 64 43.54 29.82 -17.59
CA LYS A 64 44.27 30.67 -18.57
C LYS A 64 44.70 32.01 -18.01
N LYS A 65 43.92 32.60 -17.08
CA LYS A 65 44.21 33.87 -16.44
C LYS A 65 43.79 33.79 -14.98
N ALA A 66 44.55 34.40 -14.08
CA ALA A 66 44.17 34.57 -12.68
C ALA A 66 44.55 35.94 -12.13
N VAL A 67 43.80 36.37 -11.12
CA VAL A 67 44.13 37.55 -10.30
C VAL A 67 44.26 37.07 -8.86
N HIS A 68 45.48 37.17 -8.33
CA HIS A 68 45.82 36.68 -7.00
C HIS A 68 46.02 37.85 -6.02
N TYR A 69 45.17 37.89 -4.98
CA TYR A 69 45.23 38.83 -3.86
C TYR A 69 45.94 38.13 -2.69
N LYS A 70 47.27 38.28 -2.63
CA LYS A 70 48.14 37.54 -1.72
C LYS A 70 47.78 37.77 -0.25
N GLU A 71 47.58 39.03 0.14
CA GLU A 71 47.28 39.38 1.54
C GLU A 71 45.90 38.87 1.98
N GLN A 72 44.92 38.83 1.07
CA GLN A 72 43.57 38.32 1.32
C GLN A 72 43.49 36.79 1.20
N ASN A 73 44.57 36.14 0.73
CA ASN A 73 44.62 34.73 0.41
C ASN A 73 43.45 34.31 -0.54
N PHE A 74 43.22 35.11 -1.57
CA PHE A 74 42.10 35.02 -2.46
C PHE A 74 42.51 35.03 -3.92
N ILE A 75 41.83 34.23 -4.75
CA ILE A 75 42.13 34.17 -6.18
C ILE A 75 40.87 34.20 -7.02
N LYS A 76 40.92 34.89 -8.15
CA LYS A 76 39.94 34.86 -9.23
C LYS A 76 40.56 34.20 -10.46
N ALA A 77 40.03 33.09 -10.90
CA ALA A 77 40.45 32.31 -12.05
C ALA A 77 39.51 32.48 -13.24
N TYR A 78 40.03 32.59 -14.43
CA TYR A 78 39.29 32.85 -15.65
C TYR A 78 39.77 31.95 -16.78
N GLY A 79 38.83 31.45 -17.57
CA GLY A 79 39.04 30.70 -18.81
C GLY A 79 39.52 29.28 -18.57
N ASP A 80 38.71 28.34 -18.98
CA ASP A 80 38.95 26.88 -18.89
C ASP A 80 39.45 26.46 -17.52
N VAL A 81 38.78 26.92 -16.48
CA VAL A 81 39.16 26.63 -15.09
C VAL A 81 38.91 25.15 -14.82
N VAL A 82 39.94 24.46 -14.34
CA VAL A 82 39.86 23.06 -13.88
C VAL A 82 40.31 23.03 -12.43
N LEU A 83 39.41 22.55 -11.57
CA LEU A 83 39.67 22.35 -10.14
C LEU A 83 39.63 20.86 -9.83
N ASN A 84 40.75 20.33 -9.31
CA ASN A 84 40.86 18.93 -8.89
C ASN A 84 40.99 18.86 -7.38
N GLN A 85 40.16 17.99 -6.76
CA GLN A 85 40.30 17.60 -5.36
C GLN A 85 40.63 16.11 -5.29
N GLY A 86 41.87 15.76 -4.97
CA GLY A 86 42.38 14.41 -5.11
C GLY A 86 42.36 13.94 -6.58
N ASP A 87 42.29 12.63 -6.78
CA ASP A 87 42.32 12.03 -8.12
C ASP A 87 40.90 11.74 -8.66
N SER A 88 39.87 11.96 -7.86
CA SER A 88 38.50 11.46 -8.14
C SER A 88 37.54 12.53 -8.61
N ILE A 89 37.64 13.78 -8.11
CA ILE A 89 36.66 14.83 -8.42
C ILE A 89 37.30 15.89 -9.30
N ILE A 90 36.78 16.05 -10.49
CA ILE A 90 37.21 17.07 -11.46
C ILE A 90 36.01 18.02 -11.70
N GLN A 91 36.25 19.31 -11.38
CA GLN A 91 35.33 20.38 -11.73
C GLN A 91 35.87 21.21 -12.88
N THR A 92 35.06 21.53 -13.85
CA THR A 92 35.37 22.48 -14.93
C THR A 92 34.40 23.65 -14.89
N SER A 93 34.86 24.87 -15.24
CA SER A 93 34.03 26.08 -15.29
C SER A 93 34.75 27.18 -16.12
N GLN A 94 34.01 28.25 -16.47
CA GLN A 94 34.61 29.42 -17.10
C GLN A 94 35.27 30.34 -16.08
N TYR A 95 34.69 30.42 -14.88
CA TYR A 95 35.10 31.32 -13.81
C TYR A 95 35.09 30.58 -12.47
N THR A 96 36.10 30.88 -11.62
CA THR A 96 36.10 30.40 -10.24
C THR A 96 36.75 31.47 -9.35
N GLU A 97 36.09 31.82 -8.27
CA GLU A 97 36.65 32.55 -7.15
C GLU A 97 36.91 31.58 -6.00
N TYR A 98 38.10 31.64 -5.40
CA TYR A 98 38.48 30.79 -4.29
C TYR A 98 39.14 31.61 -3.17
N ASN A 99 38.62 31.45 -1.95
CA ASN A 99 39.15 32.06 -0.75
C ASN A 99 39.86 31.01 0.10
N GLY A 100 41.17 31.10 0.21
CA GLY A 100 41.99 30.14 0.96
C GLY A 100 41.79 30.18 2.47
N ASN A 101 41.36 31.33 3.05
CA ASN A 101 41.10 31.44 4.48
C ASN A 101 39.80 30.77 4.89
N SER A 102 38.72 31.03 4.15
CA SER A 102 37.41 30.39 4.40
C SER A 102 37.24 29.02 3.74
N GLN A 103 38.16 28.64 2.84
CA GLN A 103 38.14 27.42 2.03
C GLN A 103 36.88 27.29 1.19
N LYS A 104 36.33 28.39 0.71
CA LYS A 104 35.13 28.44 -0.13
C LYS A 104 35.48 28.78 -1.56
N ALA A 105 34.86 28.04 -2.50
CA ALA A 105 34.91 28.35 -3.91
C ALA A 105 33.51 28.67 -4.43
N LEU A 106 33.44 29.62 -5.36
CA LEU A 106 32.24 29.90 -6.17
C LEU A 106 32.69 29.79 -7.63
N SER A 107 32.03 28.89 -8.36
CA SER A 107 32.31 28.67 -9.79
C SER A 107 31.06 28.93 -10.60
N TRP A 108 31.24 29.55 -11.80
CA TRP A 108 30.12 29.80 -12.69
C TRP A 108 30.54 29.75 -14.16
N GLY A 109 29.52 29.70 -15.04
CA GLY A 109 29.66 29.54 -16.46
C GLY A 109 29.98 28.12 -16.89
N ASN A 110 28.93 27.37 -17.18
CA ASN A 110 28.96 25.94 -17.60
C ASN A 110 29.77 25.07 -16.64
N VAL A 111 29.41 25.09 -15.36
CA VAL A 111 30.07 24.28 -14.35
C VAL A 111 29.69 22.81 -14.53
N VAL A 112 30.70 21.95 -14.65
CA VAL A 112 30.54 20.50 -14.71
C VAL A 112 31.44 19.85 -13.68
N ILE A 113 30.85 19.04 -12.80
CA ILE A 113 31.61 18.11 -11.95
C ILE A 113 31.52 16.72 -12.57
N ARG A 114 32.64 16.00 -12.53
CA ARG A 114 32.70 14.58 -12.88
C ARG A 114 33.39 13.81 -11.78
N ASP A 115 32.80 12.72 -11.39
CA ASP A 115 33.43 11.64 -10.65
C ASP A 115 33.29 10.31 -11.44
N PRO A 116 33.89 9.20 -11.02
CA PRO A 116 33.81 7.93 -11.78
C PRO A 116 32.38 7.38 -11.93
N LYS A 117 31.41 7.81 -11.11
CA LYS A 117 30.05 7.27 -11.09
C LYS A 117 29.02 8.21 -11.70
N MET A 118 29.24 9.54 -11.61
CA MET A 118 28.26 10.52 -12.05
C MET A 118 28.87 11.79 -12.64
N SER A 119 28.04 12.59 -13.29
CA SER A 119 28.32 13.96 -13.68
C SER A 119 27.22 14.90 -13.21
N LEU A 120 27.61 16.07 -12.67
CA LEU A 120 26.69 17.15 -12.31
C LEU A 120 26.98 18.35 -13.20
N SER A 121 25.95 18.94 -13.80
CA SER A 121 26.06 20.18 -14.58
C SER A 121 25.11 21.24 -14.04
N THR A 122 25.63 22.46 -13.87
CA THR A 122 24.87 23.62 -13.39
C THR A 122 25.52 24.91 -13.94
N ASP A 123 24.81 26.04 -13.89
CA ASP A 123 25.44 27.33 -14.21
C ASP A 123 26.33 27.81 -13.10
N THR A 124 25.94 27.70 -11.84
CA THR A 124 26.66 28.23 -10.68
C THR A 124 26.72 27.18 -9.57
N LEU A 125 27.93 26.94 -9.06
CA LEU A 125 28.23 25.99 -8.00
C LEU A 125 29.02 26.61 -6.88
N ASN A 126 28.63 26.35 -5.65
CA ASN A 126 29.38 26.67 -4.45
C ASN A 126 30.01 25.42 -3.88
N PHE A 127 31.23 25.56 -3.40
CA PHE A 127 31.97 24.54 -2.67
C PHE A 127 32.45 25.07 -1.33
N ASP A 128 31.93 24.55 -0.23
CA ASP A 128 32.42 24.76 1.11
C ASP A 128 33.28 23.56 1.52
N ARG A 129 34.59 23.70 1.34
CA ARG A 129 35.53 22.62 1.60
C ARG A 129 35.64 22.29 3.09
N SER A 130 35.49 23.27 3.97
CA SER A 130 35.54 23.05 5.41
C SER A 130 34.45 22.13 5.91
N ARG A 131 33.29 22.10 5.18
CA ARG A 131 32.15 21.25 5.44
C ARG A 131 32.06 20.08 4.46
N GLN A 132 32.97 19.94 3.52
CA GLN A 132 32.92 18.95 2.43
C GLN A 132 31.56 18.98 1.72
N LEU A 133 31.03 20.18 1.40
CA LEU A 133 29.71 20.43 0.87
C LEU A 133 29.77 21.18 -0.46
N LEU A 134 29.22 20.57 -1.50
CA LEU A 134 28.91 21.20 -2.77
C LEU A 134 27.43 21.55 -2.80
N TYR A 135 27.06 22.76 -3.29
CA TYR A 135 25.67 23.15 -3.40
C TYR A 135 25.39 24.10 -4.56
N TYR A 136 24.17 23.98 -5.11
CA TYR A 136 23.65 24.86 -6.14
C TYR A 136 22.24 25.35 -5.77
N ASN A 137 21.84 26.53 -6.29
CA ASN A 137 20.58 27.20 -6.00
C ASN A 137 19.75 27.55 -7.24
N TYR A 138 20.28 27.34 -8.46
CA TYR A 138 19.67 27.80 -9.70
C TYR A 138 19.51 26.66 -10.73
N GLY A 139 19.25 25.47 -10.24
CA GLY A 139 19.06 24.29 -11.06
C GLY A 139 20.35 23.53 -11.36
N ALA A 140 20.23 22.23 -11.37
CA ALA A 140 21.27 21.34 -11.86
C ALA A 140 20.69 20.08 -12.50
N ARG A 141 21.51 19.44 -13.34
CA ARG A 141 21.27 18.16 -13.93
C ARG A 141 22.39 17.20 -13.54
N ILE A 142 22.00 16.10 -12.91
CA ILE A 142 22.92 15.05 -12.50
C ILE A 142 22.60 13.82 -13.34
N LYS A 143 23.65 13.19 -13.85
CA LYS A 143 23.52 12.00 -14.68
C LYS A 143 24.49 10.94 -14.18
N ASP A 144 23.98 9.73 -13.91
CA ASP A 144 24.76 8.51 -13.75
C ASP A 144 24.65 7.61 -15.01
N SER A 145 24.90 6.31 -14.87
CA SER A 145 24.85 5.36 -15.99
C SER A 145 23.45 5.20 -16.60
N ILE A 146 22.39 5.32 -15.78
CA ILE A 146 21.00 5.03 -16.16
C ILE A 146 20.02 6.13 -15.80
N ASN A 147 20.33 6.94 -14.77
CA ASN A 147 19.41 7.93 -14.23
C ASN A 147 19.79 9.35 -14.63
N VAL A 148 18.77 10.20 -14.75
CA VAL A 148 18.90 11.64 -14.86
C VAL A 148 18.08 12.30 -13.78
N LEU A 149 18.74 13.01 -12.86
CA LEU A 149 18.09 13.77 -11.80
C LEU A 149 18.20 15.27 -12.10
N THR A 150 17.08 15.99 -11.96
CA THR A 150 17.04 17.45 -12.00
C THR A 150 16.38 18.00 -10.75
N SER A 151 16.81 19.17 -10.29
CA SER A 151 16.15 19.91 -9.21
C SER A 151 16.56 21.38 -9.21
N ASN A 152 15.80 22.23 -8.57
CA ASN A 152 16.10 23.66 -8.47
C ASN A 152 17.28 23.95 -7.53
N LYS A 153 17.39 23.18 -6.45
CA LYS A 153 18.46 23.33 -5.45
C LYS A 153 18.97 21.95 -5.07
N GLY A 154 20.23 21.89 -4.70
CA GLY A 154 20.80 20.63 -4.20
C GLY A 154 22.06 20.83 -3.37
N ASN A 155 22.30 19.86 -2.52
CA ASN A 155 23.47 19.76 -1.65
C ASN A 155 24.10 18.36 -1.86
N TYR A 156 25.41 18.32 -2.02
CA TYR A 156 26.16 17.07 -2.04
C TYR A 156 27.17 17.05 -0.90
N TYR A 157 26.93 16.20 0.07
CA TYR A 157 27.78 15.99 1.25
C TYR A 157 28.81 14.91 0.93
N LEU A 158 30.06 15.31 0.70
CA LEU A 158 31.14 14.41 0.28
C LEU A 158 31.54 13.39 1.35
N GLU A 159 31.41 13.74 2.64
CA GLU A 159 31.78 12.84 3.74
C GLU A 159 30.93 11.58 3.86
N ASN A 160 29.66 11.67 3.53
CA ASN A 160 28.70 10.57 3.68
C ASN A 160 28.03 10.17 2.36
N ASN A 161 28.56 10.68 1.24
CA ASN A 161 28.09 10.41 -0.12
C ASN A 161 26.56 10.61 -0.28
N LYS A 162 26.04 11.63 0.45
CA LYS A 162 24.63 11.97 0.46
C LYS A 162 24.36 13.11 -0.50
N PHE A 163 23.50 12.85 -1.48
CA PHE A 163 22.94 13.87 -2.34
C PHE A 163 21.54 14.25 -1.87
N GLN A 164 21.27 15.54 -1.77
CA GLN A 164 19.98 16.09 -1.40
C GLN A 164 19.49 17.00 -2.52
N ALA A 165 18.36 16.63 -3.16
CA ALA A 165 17.69 17.42 -4.17
C ALA A 165 16.44 18.08 -3.58
N ILE A 166 16.22 19.36 -3.85
CA ILE A 166 15.15 20.16 -3.24
C ILE A 166 14.46 21.00 -4.30
N SER A 167 13.15 21.01 -4.25
CA SER A 167 12.24 21.77 -5.12
C SER A 167 12.29 21.33 -6.59
N ASN A 168 11.14 20.94 -7.10
CA ASN A 168 10.95 20.44 -8.47
C ASN A 168 11.97 19.32 -8.81
N VAL A 169 12.02 18.33 -7.93
CA VAL A 169 12.89 17.16 -8.12
C VAL A 169 12.23 16.23 -9.12
N VAL A 170 12.93 15.93 -10.21
CA VAL A 170 12.53 14.94 -11.20
C VAL A 170 13.68 13.99 -11.43
N LEU A 171 13.46 12.71 -11.13
CA LEU A 171 14.37 11.61 -11.44
C LEU A 171 13.78 10.79 -12.58
N THR A 172 14.46 10.76 -13.69
CA THR A 172 14.09 9.95 -14.87
C THR A 172 14.99 8.72 -14.94
N ASN A 173 14.38 7.56 -14.89
CA ASN A 173 14.96 6.25 -15.13
C ASN A 173 14.27 5.65 -16.39
N PRO A 174 14.87 4.72 -17.14
CA PRO A 174 14.18 4.05 -18.28
C PRO A 174 12.83 3.43 -17.90
N ASP A 175 12.70 2.93 -16.68
CA ASP A 175 11.51 2.17 -16.23
C ASP A 175 10.49 3.03 -15.46
N TYR A 176 10.89 4.24 -15.00
CA TYR A 176 9.99 5.12 -14.23
C TYR A 176 10.44 6.57 -14.19
N VAL A 177 9.50 7.45 -13.88
CA VAL A 177 9.74 8.85 -13.54
C VAL A 177 9.30 9.09 -12.09
N LEU A 178 10.22 9.62 -11.27
CA LEU A 178 9.92 10.04 -9.89
C LEU A 178 9.90 11.56 -9.83
N GLU A 179 8.82 12.11 -9.29
CA GLU A 179 8.68 13.54 -9.00
C GLU A 179 8.52 13.72 -7.49
N SER A 180 9.21 14.71 -6.93
CA SER A 180 9.19 14.98 -5.48
C SER A 180 9.51 16.44 -5.16
N ASN A 181 9.14 16.87 -3.97
CA ASN A 181 9.59 18.15 -3.45
C ASN A 181 11.00 18.07 -2.83
N HIS A 182 11.35 16.90 -2.30
CA HIS A 182 12.64 16.69 -1.66
C HIS A 182 13.04 15.20 -1.70
N LEU A 183 14.23 14.94 -2.22
CA LEU A 183 14.85 13.62 -2.30
C LEU A 183 16.23 13.65 -1.63
N ASP A 184 16.45 12.77 -0.64
CA ASP A 184 17.76 12.44 -0.14
C ASP A 184 18.22 11.10 -0.72
N TYR A 185 19.36 11.04 -1.39
CA TYR A 185 19.91 9.84 -1.99
C TYR A 185 21.31 9.57 -1.49
N TYR A 186 21.58 8.36 -1.01
CA TYR A 186 22.86 7.88 -0.55
C TYR A 186 23.51 7.03 -1.64
N THR A 187 24.52 7.57 -2.33
CA THR A 187 25.12 6.93 -3.51
C THR A 187 25.87 5.63 -3.20
N ASP A 188 26.31 5.42 -1.96
CA ASP A 188 27.01 4.20 -1.54
C ASP A 188 26.07 3.02 -1.32
N SER A 189 24.92 3.28 -0.67
CA SER A 189 23.98 2.26 -0.26
C SER A 189 22.79 2.13 -1.23
N GLY A 190 22.66 3.04 -2.20
CA GLY A 190 21.51 3.06 -3.11
C GLY A 190 20.19 3.41 -2.43
N ARG A 191 20.21 4.02 -1.24
CA ARG A 191 19.00 4.34 -0.47
C ARG A 191 18.49 5.72 -0.82
N ALA A 192 17.20 5.77 -1.16
CA ALA A 192 16.45 6.98 -1.46
C ALA A 192 15.38 7.25 -0.40
N TYR A 193 15.28 8.50 0.05
CA TYR A 193 14.25 8.97 0.97
C TYR A 193 13.49 10.13 0.34
N LEU A 194 12.17 10.02 0.28
CA LEU A 194 11.25 11.02 -0.25
C LEU A 194 10.58 11.78 0.88
N TYR A 195 10.49 13.10 0.75
CA TYR A 195 9.86 13.98 1.72
C TYR A 195 8.89 14.95 1.03
N GLY A 196 7.65 14.98 1.53
CA GLY A 196 6.55 15.72 0.92
C GLY A 196 5.90 14.96 -0.22
N ALA A 197 4.94 15.58 -0.89
CA ALA A 197 4.22 14.98 -2.00
C ALA A 197 5.19 14.47 -3.07
N SER A 198 5.09 13.18 -3.35
CA SER A 198 5.95 12.47 -4.28
C SER A 198 5.14 11.49 -5.11
N THR A 199 5.45 11.41 -6.40
CA THR A 199 4.86 10.44 -7.33
C THR A 199 5.94 9.62 -8.00
N ILE A 200 5.67 8.34 -8.23
CA ILE A 200 6.49 7.46 -9.06
C ILE A 200 5.58 6.88 -10.12
N THR A 201 5.85 7.21 -11.38
CA THR A 201 5.05 6.78 -12.53
C THR A 201 5.88 5.82 -13.39
N SER A 202 5.37 4.64 -13.64
CA SER A 202 5.88 3.67 -14.62
C SER A 202 4.80 3.38 -15.65
N ASP A 203 5.07 2.51 -16.63
CA ASP A 203 4.11 2.17 -17.68
C ASP A 203 2.80 1.58 -17.10
N ASP A 204 2.92 0.79 -16.02
CA ASP A 204 1.78 0.04 -15.45
C ASP A 204 1.32 0.56 -14.09
N ASN A 205 2.06 1.48 -13.44
CA ASN A 205 1.80 1.87 -12.05
C ASN A 205 1.97 3.36 -11.80
N LEU A 206 1.10 3.89 -10.95
CA LEU A 206 1.25 5.19 -10.31
C LEU A 206 1.31 5.01 -8.79
N ILE A 207 2.40 5.44 -8.17
CA ILE A 207 2.57 5.43 -6.72
C ILE A 207 2.59 6.87 -6.23
N TYR A 208 1.81 7.16 -5.19
CA TYR A 208 1.83 8.42 -4.47
C TYR A 208 2.17 8.20 -3.00
N CYS A 209 2.96 9.08 -2.40
CA CYS A 209 3.19 9.13 -0.97
C CYS A 209 3.64 10.54 -0.53
N GLU A 210 3.54 10.83 0.76
CA GLU A 210 4.12 12.05 1.36
C GLU A 210 5.42 11.78 2.11
N LYS A 211 5.76 10.51 2.32
CA LYS A 211 7.05 10.05 2.83
C LYS A 211 7.34 8.67 2.27
N GLY A 212 8.49 8.52 1.63
CA GLY A 212 8.90 7.28 0.99
C GLY A 212 10.33 6.88 1.36
N PHE A 213 10.59 5.60 1.25
CA PHE A 213 11.89 4.98 1.33
C PHE A 213 12.01 3.93 0.24
N TYR A 214 13.12 3.90 -0.46
CA TYR A 214 13.45 2.88 -1.44
C TYR A 214 14.93 2.49 -1.32
N ASP A 215 15.18 1.21 -1.20
CA ASP A 215 16.52 0.62 -1.24
C ASP A 215 16.71 -0.06 -2.59
N THR A 216 17.52 0.55 -3.47
CA THR A 216 17.73 0.07 -4.84
C THR A 216 18.59 -1.20 -4.93
N GLN A 217 19.31 -1.56 -3.86
CA GLN A 217 20.12 -2.77 -3.80
C GLN A 217 19.34 -3.99 -3.31
N LEU A 218 18.42 -3.77 -2.37
CA LEU A 218 17.57 -4.81 -1.80
C LEU A 218 16.22 -4.93 -2.49
N ASP A 219 15.86 -4.00 -3.36
CA ASP A 219 14.54 -3.87 -4.00
C ASP A 219 13.39 -3.83 -2.98
N ILE A 220 13.59 -3.03 -1.92
CA ILE A 220 12.61 -2.83 -0.85
C ILE A 220 12.08 -1.40 -0.90
N SER A 221 10.78 -1.24 -0.88
CA SER A 221 10.13 0.07 -0.77
C SER A 221 9.18 0.15 0.42
N HIS A 222 9.04 1.35 0.97
CA HIS A 222 8.13 1.65 2.05
C HIS A 222 7.56 3.06 1.89
N PHE A 223 6.26 3.15 1.66
CA PHE A 223 5.55 4.41 1.44
C PHE A 223 4.60 4.66 2.59
N THR A 224 4.60 5.88 3.12
CA THR A 224 3.78 6.26 4.26
C THR A 224 3.14 7.62 4.06
N LYS A 225 2.13 7.94 4.87
CA LYS A 225 1.33 9.15 4.79
C LYS A 225 0.62 9.26 3.44
N ASN A 226 -0.65 8.92 3.45
CA ASN A 226 -1.52 8.93 2.27
C ASN A 226 -0.96 8.08 1.12
N ALA A 227 -0.35 6.93 1.47
CA ALA A 227 0.23 6.05 0.47
C ALA A 227 -0.85 5.45 -0.42
N ARG A 228 -0.66 5.55 -1.74
CA ARG A 228 -1.58 5.08 -2.76
C ARG A 228 -0.80 4.44 -3.91
N ILE A 229 -1.29 3.31 -4.38
CA ILE A 229 -0.78 2.63 -5.56
C ILE A 229 -1.96 2.40 -6.50
N GLU A 230 -1.83 2.82 -7.75
CA GLU A 230 -2.76 2.53 -8.83
C GLU A 230 -2.06 1.62 -9.83
N PHE A 231 -2.69 0.52 -10.21
CA PHE A 231 -2.19 -0.43 -11.21
C PHE A 231 -3.37 -1.18 -11.83
N ASP A 232 -3.34 -1.37 -13.11
CA ASP A 232 -4.49 -1.86 -13.88
C ASP A 232 -5.78 -1.10 -13.46
N GLU A 233 -6.87 -1.78 -13.22
CA GLU A 233 -8.13 -1.21 -12.73
C GLU A 233 -8.26 -1.25 -11.21
N LYS A 234 -7.12 -1.27 -10.48
CA LYS A 234 -7.08 -1.35 -9.01
C LYS A 234 -6.40 -0.14 -8.39
N GLU A 235 -6.92 0.24 -7.25
CA GLU A 235 -6.32 1.26 -6.39
C GLU A 235 -6.17 0.73 -4.95
N ILE A 236 -4.97 0.82 -4.40
CA ILE A 236 -4.67 0.46 -3.01
C ILE A 236 -4.31 1.73 -2.25
N ARG A 237 -4.99 1.98 -1.14
CA ARG A 237 -4.71 3.05 -0.19
C ARG A 237 -4.44 2.48 1.19
N ALA A 238 -3.47 3.05 1.89
CA ALA A 238 -3.19 2.74 3.30
C ALA A 238 -2.35 3.86 3.95
N ASP A 239 -2.27 3.86 5.28
CA ASP A 239 -1.33 4.76 5.98
C ASP A 239 0.12 4.36 5.71
N SER A 240 0.38 3.06 5.48
CA SER A 240 1.69 2.51 5.17
C SER A 240 1.59 1.34 4.20
N LEU A 241 2.42 1.37 3.16
CA LEU A 241 2.59 0.32 2.16
C LEU A 241 4.05 -0.12 2.11
N PHE A 242 4.32 -1.40 2.27
CA PHE A 242 5.63 -2.02 2.17
C PHE A 242 5.64 -3.00 1.01
N TYR A 243 6.72 -3.04 0.24
CA TYR A 243 6.91 -4.02 -0.83
C TYR A 243 8.36 -4.50 -0.89
N ASN A 244 8.54 -5.79 -0.97
CA ASN A 244 9.82 -6.46 -1.25
C ASN A 244 9.68 -7.21 -2.58
N ARG A 245 10.24 -6.65 -3.65
CA ARG A 245 10.15 -7.20 -5.01
C ARG A 245 10.80 -8.59 -5.11
N ASN A 246 11.94 -8.80 -4.48
CA ASN A 246 12.68 -10.07 -4.55
C ASN A 246 11.88 -11.24 -3.95
N LEU A 247 11.14 -10.96 -2.89
CA LEU A 247 10.26 -11.95 -2.25
C LEU A 247 8.90 -12.07 -2.94
N GLY A 248 8.47 -11.06 -3.70
CA GLY A 248 7.09 -10.92 -4.16
C GLY A 248 6.13 -10.76 -2.98
N PHE A 249 6.54 -9.99 -1.96
CA PHE A 249 5.79 -9.77 -0.73
C PHE A 249 5.43 -8.30 -0.57
N ALA A 250 4.16 -8.04 -0.28
CA ALA A 250 3.69 -6.71 0.10
C ALA A 250 2.88 -6.77 1.40
N SER A 251 2.92 -5.67 2.15
CA SER A 251 2.02 -5.48 3.29
C SER A 251 1.48 -4.05 3.35
N ALA A 252 0.27 -3.94 3.87
CA ALA A 252 -0.41 -2.66 4.09
C ALA A 252 -0.87 -2.57 5.55
N THR A 253 -0.77 -1.38 6.12
CA THR A 253 -1.09 -1.17 7.55
C THR A 253 -1.93 0.09 7.72
N LYS A 254 -3.02 -0.05 8.47
CA LYS A 254 -4.03 0.97 8.84
C LYS A 254 -4.76 1.59 7.65
N ASN A 255 -6.06 1.78 7.84
CA ASN A 255 -6.97 2.45 6.89
C ASN A 255 -6.89 1.88 5.46
N ILE A 256 -6.74 0.54 5.38
CA ILE A 256 -6.58 -0.12 4.09
C ILE A 256 -7.90 -0.05 3.32
N THR A 257 -7.79 0.35 2.05
CA THR A 257 -8.87 0.28 1.08
C THR A 257 -8.27 -0.19 -0.24
N VAL A 258 -8.76 -1.32 -0.75
CA VAL A 258 -8.45 -1.83 -2.08
C VAL A 258 -9.72 -1.69 -2.90
N ILE A 259 -9.66 -0.95 -3.99
CA ILE A 259 -10.75 -0.74 -4.94
C ILE A 259 -10.40 -1.50 -6.20
N ASP A 260 -11.31 -2.36 -6.65
CA ASP A 260 -11.24 -3.06 -7.94
C ASP A 260 -12.42 -2.56 -8.77
N THR A 261 -12.14 -1.72 -9.75
CA THR A 261 -13.18 -1.10 -10.58
C THR A 261 -13.76 -2.07 -11.60
N LEU A 262 -12.95 -3.03 -12.06
CA LEU A 262 -13.39 -4.07 -12.99
C LEU A 262 -14.45 -4.99 -12.36
N ASN A 263 -14.19 -5.43 -11.14
CA ASN A 263 -15.08 -6.34 -10.40
C ASN A 263 -16.06 -5.59 -9.48
N HIS A 264 -16.13 -4.27 -9.55
CA HIS A 264 -17.00 -3.44 -8.71
C HIS A 264 -16.91 -3.79 -7.23
N SER A 265 -15.71 -4.06 -6.74
CA SER A 265 -15.48 -4.53 -5.38
C SER A 265 -14.54 -3.62 -4.58
N VAL A 266 -14.75 -3.59 -3.27
CA VAL A 266 -13.93 -2.85 -2.32
C VAL A 266 -13.61 -3.76 -1.15
N LEU A 267 -12.32 -3.87 -0.80
CA LEU A 267 -11.85 -4.58 0.38
C LEU A 267 -11.26 -3.58 1.37
N LYS A 268 -11.65 -3.67 2.63
CA LYS A 268 -11.14 -2.80 3.70
C LYS A 268 -10.65 -3.60 4.89
N GLY A 269 -9.71 -3.02 5.65
CA GLY A 269 -9.19 -3.58 6.88
C GLY A 269 -8.09 -2.73 7.51
N ASN A 270 -7.42 -3.27 8.52
CA ASN A 270 -6.36 -2.56 9.24
C ASN A 270 -4.96 -3.16 9.02
N TYR A 271 -4.87 -4.41 8.59
CA TYR A 271 -3.63 -5.04 8.18
C TYR A 271 -3.88 -6.01 7.04
N ALA A 272 -3.00 -6.02 6.04
CA ALA A 272 -3.07 -6.90 4.88
C ALA A 272 -1.68 -7.36 4.45
N GLU A 273 -1.59 -8.58 3.93
CA GLU A 273 -0.42 -9.10 3.24
C GLU A 273 -0.80 -9.66 1.87
N PHE A 274 0.12 -9.57 0.95
CA PHE A 274 0.02 -10.12 -0.39
C PHE A 274 1.28 -10.91 -0.73
N PHE A 275 1.10 -12.11 -1.26
CA PHE A 275 2.14 -13.04 -1.67
C PHE A 275 2.00 -13.32 -3.17
N GLU A 276 2.73 -12.61 -3.99
CA GLU A 276 2.64 -12.64 -5.45
C GLU A 276 2.88 -14.06 -6.02
N LYS A 277 3.90 -14.75 -5.53
CA LYS A 277 4.32 -16.08 -6.05
C LYS A 277 3.26 -17.17 -5.92
N VAL A 278 2.32 -17.00 -5.02
CA VAL A 278 1.24 -17.97 -4.74
C VAL A 278 -0.14 -17.39 -4.93
N ASP A 279 -0.25 -16.18 -5.50
CA ASP A 279 -1.51 -15.46 -5.70
C ASP A 279 -2.41 -15.46 -4.45
N SER A 280 -1.83 -15.12 -3.31
CA SER A 280 -2.51 -15.16 -2.02
C SER A 280 -2.47 -13.80 -1.35
N ALA A 281 -3.61 -13.38 -0.83
CA ALA A 281 -3.71 -12.16 -0.01
C ALA A 281 -4.65 -12.40 1.16
N PHE A 282 -4.34 -11.81 2.32
CA PHE A 282 -5.28 -11.78 3.42
C PHE A 282 -5.40 -10.38 4.02
N VAL A 283 -6.56 -10.13 4.62
CA VAL A 283 -6.86 -8.88 5.32
C VAL A 283 -7.48 -9.20 6.67
N VAL A 284 -7.05 -8.48 7.70
CA VAL A 284 -7.53 -8.60 9.08
C VAL A 284 -7.80 -7.22 9.70
N GLY A 285 -8.39 -7.24 10.89
CA GLY A 285 -8.69 -6.03 11.66
C GLY A 285 -9.87 -5.25 11.05
N ARG A 286 -11.09 -5.66 11.40
CA ARG A 286 -12.36 -5.19 10.82
C ARG A 286 -12.41 -5.40 9.29
N ALA A 287 -11.92 -6.55 8.85
CA ALA A 287 -11.92 -6.89 7.43
C ALA A 287 -13.36 -6.91 6.88
N VAL A 288 -13.59 -6.26 5.75
CA VAL A 288 -14.88 -6.27 5.05
C VAL A 288 -14.66 -6.26 3.55
N ALA A 289 -15.28 -7.22 2.88
CA ALA A 289 -15.43 -7.24 1.42
C ALA A 289 -16.80 -6.66 1.04
N ILE A 290 -16.80 -5.76 0.08
CA ILE A 290 -17.99 -5.08 -0.42
C ILE A 290 -18.06 -5.34 -1.92
N THR A 291 -19.13 -5.95 -2.38
CA THR A 291 -19.41 -6.11 -3.81
C THR A 291 -20.61 -5.23 -4.18
N ASN A 292 -20.38 -4.30 -5.09
CA ASN A 292 -21.42 -3.40 -5.57
C ASN A 292 -22.11 -4.03 -6.77
N THR A 293 -23.42 -4.22 -6.64
CA THR A 293 -24.29 -4.60 -7.76
C THR A 293 -25.08 -3.36 -8.22
N ASN A 294 -25.65 -3.41 -9.42
CA ASN A 294 -26.38 -2.26 -10.00
C ASN A 294 -27.54 -1.71 -9.15
N LYS A 295 -27.97 -2.43 -8.14
CA LYS A 295 -29.13 -2.05 -7.30
C LYS A 295 -28.85 -2.06 -5.81
N ASP A 296 -27.78 -2.73 -5.36
CA ASP A 296 -27.52 -2.94 -3.93
C ASP A 296 -26.05 -3.32 -3.70
N SER A 297 -25.61 -3.36 -2.45
CA SER A 297 -24.26 -3.78 -2.08
C SER A 297 -24.30 -4.92 -1.07
N LEU A 298 -23.52 -5.96 -1.34
CA LEU A 298 -23.25 -7.04 -0.39
C LEU A 298 -22.02 -6.72 0.45
N PHE A 299 -22.18 -6.69 1.75
CA PHE A 299 -21.10 -6.50 2.73
C PHE A 299 -20.83 -7.82 3.45
N ILE A 300 -19.61 -8.32 3.41
CA ILE A 300 -19.18 -9.55 4.11
C ILE A 300 -18.05 -9.20 5.05
N HIS A 301 -18.24 -9.45 6.32
CA HIS A 301 -17.24 -9.33 7.38
C HIS A 301 -16.79 -10.70 7.89
N GLY A 302 -15.53 -10.77 8.32
CA GLY A 302 -14.94 -11.84 9.10
C GLY A 302 -13.69 -11.31 9.80
N ASP A 303 -13.21 -12.00 10.81
CA ASP A 303 -11.95 -11.61 11.49
C ASP A 303 -10.78 -11.62 10.51
N THR A 304 -10.81 -12.57 9.57
CA THR A 304 -9.86 -12.68 8.45
C THR A 304 -10.60 -12.92 7.15
N ILE A 305 -10.24 -12.18 6.10
CA ILE A 305 -10.64 -12.47 4.72
C ILE A 305 -9.39 -12.86 3.95
N LEU A 306 -9.40 -14.07 3.37
CA LEU A 306 -8.30 -14.65 2.59
C LEU A 306 -8.76 -14.86 1.15
N ALA A 307 -7.99 -14.38 0.20
CA ALA A 307 -8.16 -14.64 -1.23
C ALA A 307 -6.97 -15.45 -1.75
N THR A 308 -7.23 -16.51 -2.52
CA THR A 308 -6.21 -17.36 -3.13
C THR A 308 -6.60 -17.73 -4.56
N GLY A 309 -5.60 -17.97 -5.41
CA GLY A 309 -5.80 -18.37 -6.80
C GLY A 309 -5.93 -17.20 -7.77
N LYS A 310 -5.80 -17.50 -9.05
CA LYS A 310 -5.85 -16.53 -10.15
C LYS A 310 -7.20 -15.80 -10.22
N PRO A 311 -7.28 -14.61 -10.81
CA PRO A 311 -8.50 -13.80 -10.86
C PRO A 311 -9.74 -14.53 -11.38
N ASP A 312 -9.60 -15.39 -12.40
CA ASP A 312 -10.67 -16.17 -13.03
C ASP A 312 -11.12 -17.39 -12.22
N LYS A 313 -10.34 -17.83 -11.25
CA LYS A 313 -10.57 -19.02 -10.39
C LYS A 313 -10.25 -18.73 -8.94
N ARG A 314 -10.63 -17.55 -8.48
CA ARG A 314 -10.34 -17.12 -7.12
C ARG A 314 -11.20 -17.83 -6.09
N ILE A 315 -10.57 -18.25 -5.01
CA ILE A 315 -11.22 -18.78 -3.83
C ILE A 315 -11.13 -17.73 -2.74
N ILE A 316 -12.28 -17.29 -2.25
CA ILE A 316 -12.38 -16.32 -1.14
C ILE A 316 -12.86 -17.09 0.09
N ARG A 317 -12.18 -16.88 1.21
CA ARG A 317 -12.55 -17.44 2.51
C ARG A 317 -12.65 -16.33 3.53
N ALA A 318 -13.72 -16.37 4.33
CA ALA A 318 -13.82 -15.53 5.51
C ALA A 318 -13.88 -16.45 6.74
N TYR A 319 -13.13 -16.10 7.80
CA TYR A 319 -12.98 -16.92 8.99
C TYR A 319 -13.34 -16.13 10.23
N HIS A 320 -14.04 -16.81 11.11
CA HIS A 320 -14.52 -16.40 12.40
C HIS A 320 -15.43 -15.18 12.42
N HIS A 321 -16.49 -15.27 13.19
CA HIS A 321 -17.50 -14.22 13.37
C HIS A 321 -18.05 -13.66 12.06
N VAL A 322 -18.19 -14.54 11.04
CA VAL A 322 -18.63 -14.10 9.71
C VAL A 322 -20.07 -13.66 9.76
N LYS A 323 -20.31 -12.41 9.35
CA LYS A 323 -21.62 -11.82 9.12
C LYS A 323 -21.64 -11.14 7.77
N PHE A 324 -22.77 -11.20 7.10
CA PHE A 324 -22.99 -10.46 5.87
C PHE A 324 -24.35 -9.77 5.84
N PHE A 325 -24.42 -8.70 5.09
CA PHE A 325 -25.61 -7.88 4.94
C PHE A 325 -25.79 -7.42 3.50
N LYS A 326 -27.01 -7.55 3.01
CA LYS A 326 -27.59 -6.96 1.82
C LYS A 326 -29.02 -6.54 2.16
N SER A 327 -29.66 -5.66 1.42
CA SER A 327 -31.00 -5.12 1.81
C SER A 327 -32.08 -6.18 1.95
N ASP A 328 -32.03 -7.26 1.15
CA ASP A 328 -33.03 -8.35 1.11
C ASP A 328 -32.51 -9.65 1.73
N LEU A 329 -31.22 -9.72 2.08
CA LEU A 329 -30.56 -10.94 2.55
C LEU A 329 -29.51 -10.61 3.59
N SER A 330 -29.51 -11.30 4.70
CA SER A 330 -28.42 -11.23 5.68
C SER A 330 -28.09 -12.62 6.24
N GLY A 331 -26.92 -12.78 6.80
CA GLY A 331 -26.53 -14.08 7.34
C GLY A 331 -25.38 -14.01 8.32
N LYS A 332 -25.21 -15.13 9.02
CA LYS A 332 -24.16 -15.36 10.03
C LYS A 332 -23.67 -16.80 9.94
N CYS A 333 -22.37 -16.99 10.13
CA CYS A 333 -21.75 -18.31 10.30
C CYS A 333 -20.37 -18.17 10.93
N ASP A 334 -19.67 -19.27 11.22
CA ASP A 334 -18.28 -19.18 11.62
C ASP A 334 -17.35 -18.90 10.44
N SER A 335 -17.60 -19.54 9.31
CA SER A 335 -16.74 -19.38 8.13
C SER A 335 -17.51 -19.53 6.81
N ILE A 336 -17.01 -18.81 5.80
CA ILE A 336 -17.45 -18.89 4.40
C ILE A 336 -16.29 -19.35 3.53
N HIS A 337 -16.60 -20.23 2.58
CA HIS A 337 -15.75 -20.62 1.46
C HIS A 337 -16.50 -20.34 0.17
N SER A 338 -15.98 -19.46 -0.67
CA SER A 338 -16.55 -19.12 -1.97
C SER A 338 -15.55 -19.43 -3.07
N ASP A 339 -15.87 -20.39 -3.92
CA ASP A 339 -15.12 -20.76 -5.11
C ASP A 339 -15.79 -20.13 -6.33
N GLN A 340 -15.17 -19.05 -6.86
CA GLN A 340 -15.71 -18.31 -8.00
C GLN A 340 -15.62 -19.13 -9.30
N GLY A 341 -14.64 -20.05 -9.41
CA GLY A 341 -14.45 -20.87 -10.59
C GLY A 341 -15.58 -21.89 -10.85
N ILE A 342 -16.35 -22.25 -9.82
CA ILE A 342 -17.50 -23.16 -9.92
C ILE A 342 -18.81 -22.53 -9.39
N GLY A 343 -18.78 -21.26 -9.01
CA GLY A 343 -19.95 -20.53 -8.52
C GLY A 343 -20.50 -21.03 -7.17
N LEU A 344 -19.69 -21.71 -6.35
CA LEU A 344 -20.11 -22.33 -5.10
C LEU A 344 -19.70 -21.51 -3.89
N THR A 345 -20.66 -21.08 -3.08
CA THR A 345 -20.43 -20.48 -1.75
C THR A 345 -20.97 -21.38 -0.67
N GLN A 346 -20.15 -21.71 0.33
CA GLN A 346 -20.48 -22.58 1.45
C GLN A 346 -20.34 -21.85 2.78
N MET A 347 -21.35 -21.98 3.64
CA MET A 347 -21.40 -21.44 4.99
C MET A 347 -21.31 -22.60 6.00
N PHE A 348 -20.41 -22.51 6.97
CA PHE A 348 -20.11 -23.60 7.92
C PHE A 348 -20.34 -23.20 9.37
N LYS A 349 -20.61 -24.21 10.21
CA LYS A 349 -20.79 -24.13 11.66
C LYS A 349 -21.95 -23.23 12.08
N LYS A 350 -23.11 -23.84 12.20
CA LYS A 350 -24.36 -23.20 12.60
C LYS A 350 -24.75 -21.98 11.76
N PRO A 351 -24.70 -22.07 10.41
CA PRO A 351 -25.08 -20.96 9.54
C PRO A 351 -26.53 -20.57 9.74
N VAL A 352 -26.80 -19.28 9.64
CA VAL A 352 -28.14 -18.70 9.58
C VAL A 352 -28.23 -17.78 8.39
N LEU A 353 -29.27 -17.93 7.64
CA LEU A 353 -29.63 -17.08 6.52
C LEU A 353 -31.00 -16.45 6.80
N TRP A 354 -31.10 -15.13 6.73
CA TRP A 354 -32.37 -14.40 6.85
C TRP A 354 -32.70 -13.71 5.55
N SER A 355 -33.93 -14.00 5.07
CA SER A 355 -34.50 -13.30 3.93
C SER A 355 -35.90 -12.82 4.30
N GLN A 356 -36.16 -11.53 4.20
CA GLN A 356 -37.42 -10.93 4.62
C GLN A 356 -37.84 -11.34 6.06
N LYS A 357 -38.91 -12.17 6.21
CA LYS A 357 -39.41 -12.68 7.49
C LYS A 357 -38.96 -14.10 7.81
N SER A 358 -38.23 -14.72 6.90
CA SER A 358 -37.82 -16.11 7.02
C SER A 358 -36.39 -16.25 7.53
N GLN A 359 -36.18 -17.30 8.32
CA GLN A 359 -34.86 -17.73 8.81
C GLN A 359 -34.60 -19.15 8.34
N ILE A 360 -33.44 -19.40 7.73
CA ILE A 360 -32.99 -20.72 7.29
C ILE A 360 -31.76 -21.11 8.08
N THR A 361 -31.74 -22.31 8.65
CA THR A 361 -30.60 -22.85 9.40
C THR A 361 -30.31 -24.29 8.98
N GLY A 362 -29.10 -24.76 9.25
CA GLY A 362 -28.61 -26.11 9.03
C GLY A 362 -27.22 -26.28 9.55
N ASP A 363 -26.58 -27.42 9.30
CA ASP A 363 -25.15 -27.59 9.66
C ASP A 363 -24.24 -26.95 8.60
N THR A 364 -24.67 -26.95 7.32
CA THR A 364 -24.01 -26.29 6.19
C THR A 364 -25.04 -25.72 5.25
N ILE A 365 -24.85 -24.50 4.77
CA ILE A 365 -25.63 -23.91 3.69
C ILE A 365 -24.72 -23.72 2.49
N GLN A 366 -25.17 -24.15 1.30
CA GLN A 366 -24.50 -23.99 0.02
C GLN A 366 -25.37 -23.14 -0.90
N LEU A 367 -24.79 -22.07 -1.44
CA LEU A 367 -25.37 -21.24 -2.48
C LEU A 367 -24.61 -21.52 -3.78
N ILE A 368 -25.34 -21.81 -4.84
CA ILE A 368 -24.76 -22.13 -6.15
C ILE A 368 -25.25 -21.09 -7.15
N ASN A 369 -24.35 -20.39 -7.77
CA ASN A 369 -24.61 -19.44 -8.83
C ASN A 369 -24.24 -20.03 -10.20
N ASN A 370 -24.97 -19.65 -11.21
CA ASN A 370 -24.58 -19.92 -12.59
C ASN A 370 -23.38 -18.97 -12.93
N ILE A 371 -22.27 -19.53 -13.39
CA ILE A 371 -21.03 -18.77 -13.64
C ILE A 371 -21.18 -17.79 -14.82
N GLU A 372 -21.99 -18.17 -15.83
CA GLU A 372 -22.14 -17.35 -17.04
C GLU A 372 -23.12 -16.18 -16.83
N THR A 373 -24.19 -16.41 -16.05
CA THR A 373 -25.24 -15.39 -15.84
C THR A 373 -25.13 -14.67 -14.52
N GLU A 374 -24.25 -15.13 -13.60
CA GLU A 374 -24.09 -14.67 -12.20
C GLU A 374 -25.38 -14.75 -11.36
N LYS A 375 -26.43 -15.40 -11.88
CA LYS A 375 -27.69 -15.55 -11.17
C LYS A 375 -27.64 -16.74 -10.22
N MET A 376 -28.42 -16.65 -9.13
CA MET A 376 -28.62 -17.76 -8.21
C MET A 376 -29.29 -18.93 -8.94
N ASP A 377 -28.65 -20.10 -8.92
CA ASP A 377 -29.17 -21.34 -9.47
C ASP A 377 -29.87 -22.19 -8.42
N SER A 378 -29.20 -22.43 -7.29
CA SER A 378 -29.75 -23.29 -6.25
C SER A 378 -29.20 -23.01 -4.86
N ILE A 379 -29.98 -23.40 -3.86
CA ILE A 379 -29.59 -23.45 -2.44
C ILE A 379 -29.68 -24.90 -1.95
N LYS A 380 -28.70 -25.33 -1.18
CA LYS A 380 -28.73 -26.63 -0.46
C LYS A 380 -28.44 -26.36 1.02
N VAL A 381 -29.34 -26.88 1.87
CA VAL A 381 -29.11 -26.90 3.33
C VAL A 381 -28.91 -28.34 3.73
N LEU A 382 -27.73 -28.65 4.24
CA LEU A 382 -27.32 -30.01 4.53
C LEU A 382 -27.30 -30.23 6.04
N TYR A 383 -27.98 -31.31 6.45
CA TYR A 383 -28.23 -31.74 7.81
C TYR A 383 -28.94 -30.71 8.69
N ASN A 384 -29.89 -31.18 9.46
CA ASN A 384 -30.71 -30.36 10.37
C ASN A 384 -31.33 -29.11 9.69
N ALA A 385 -31.75 -29.27 8.42
CA ALA A 385 -32.38 -28.20 7.67
C ALA A 385 -33.66 -27.73 8.36
N PHE A 386 -33.75 -26.42 8.64
CA PHE A 386 -34.88 -25.81 9.33
C PHE A 386 -35.20 -24.44 8.72
N ILE A 387 -36.45 -24.24 8.34
CA ILE A 387 -37.00 -22.96 7.90
C ILE A 387 -37.99 -22.49 8.97
N ILE A 388 -37.90 -21.24 9.35
CA ILE A 388 -38.89 -20.58 10.21
C ILE A 388 -39.33 -19.31 9.49
N ASP A 389 -40.64 -19.16 9.31
CA ASP A 389 -41.24 -17.95 8.77
C ASP A 389 -42.17 -17.31 9.79
N LYS A 390 -41.93 -16.03 10.09
CA LYS A 390 -42.67 -15.31 11.15
C LYS A 390 -44.06 -14.94 10.65
N ASP A 391 -45.09 -15.53 11.25
CA ASP A 391 -46.50 -15.17 11.07
C ASP A 391 -46.93 -14.12 12.10
N SER A 392 -48.10 -13.52 11.92
CA SER A 392 -48.64 -12.49 12.84
C SER A 392 -48.93 -13.02 14.25
N ILE A 393 -49.18 -14.32 14.41
CA ILE A 393 -49.54 -14.95 15.70
C ILE A 393 -48.65 -16.13 16.09
N GLY A 394 -47.62 -16.45 15.27
CA GLY A 394 -46.77 -17.59 15.54
C GLY A 394 -45.68 -17.74 14.47
N TYR A 395 -45.33 -18.98 14.18
CA TYR A 395 -44.26 -19.29 13.23
C TYR A 395 -44.65 -20.47 12.36
N ASN A 396 -44.66 -20.29 11.06
CA ASN A 396 -44.58 -21.40 10.14
C ASN A 396 -43.22 -22.07 10.27
N GLN A 397 -43.18 -23.37 10.29
CA GLN A 397 -41.95 -24.13 10.54
C GLN A 397 -41.88 -25.32 9.59
N ILE A 398 -40.73 -25.50 8.98
CA ILE A 398 -40.46 -26.62 8.10
C ILE A 398 -39.10 -27.19 8.48
N LYS A 399 -39.03 -28.49 8.67
CA LYS A 399 -37.82 -29.18 9.11
C LYS A 399 -37.64 -30.46 8.30
N GLY A 400 -36.39 -30.82 8.06
CA GLY A 400 -35.98 -32.08 7.47
C GLY A 400 -34.49 -32.32 7.63
N ARG A 401 -34.01 -33.45 7.11
CA ARG A 401 -32.57 -33.72 7.10
C ARG A 401 -31.86 -32.79 6.16
N ASN A 402 -32.36 -32.63 4.91
CA ASN A 402 -31.75 -31.75 3.91
C ASN A 402 -32.86 -30.94 3.21
N LEU A 403 -32.46 -29.76 2.69
CA LEU A 403 -33.31 -28.93 1.85
C LEU A 403 -32.57 -28.63 0.55
N PHE A 404 -33.29 -28.66 -0.55
CA PHE A 404 -32.85 -28.31 -1.90
C PHE A 404 -33.84 -27.30 -2.49
N GLY A 405 -33.35 -26.10 -2.81
CA GLY A 405 -34.11 -25.06 -3.50
C GLY A 405 -33.55 -24.80 -4.88
N LYS A 406 -34.42 -24.58 -5.86
CA LYS A 406 -34.06 -24.21 -7.23
C LYS A 406 -34.61 -22.83 -7.54
N PHE A 407 -33.77 -21.99 -8.14
CA PHE A 407 -34.11 -20.62 -8.55
C PHE A 407 -34.28 -20.54 -10.06
N GLU A 408 -35.21 -19.70 -10.50
CA GLU A 408 -35.38 -19.25 -11.88
C GLU A 408 -35.40 -17.72 -11.86
N GLU A 409 -34.53 -17.08 -12.62
CA GLU A 409 -34.36 -15.62 -12.67
C GLU A 409 -34.18 -14.95 -11.27
N ASN A 410 -33.43 -15.60 -10.37
CA ASN A 410 -33.24 -15.25 -8.96
C ASN A 410 -34.50 -15.41 -8.05
N ASP A 411 -35.60 -15.91 -8.55
CA ASP A 411 -36.76 -16.24 -7.75
C ASP A 411 -36.78 -17.72 -7.37
N LEU A 412 -36.99 -18.02 -6.09
CA LEU A 412 -37.08 -19.38 -5.59
C LEU A 412 -38.37 -20.00 -6.14
N ARG A 413 -38.28 -21.08 -6.96
CA ARG A 413 -39.39 -21.73 -7.63
C ARG A 413 -39.75 -23.09 -7.05
N PHE A 414 -38.74 -23.86 -6.70
CA PHE A 414 -38.95 -25.21 -6.18
C PHE A 414 -38.17 -25.37 -4.88
N VAL A 415 -38.82 -25.97 -3.87
CA VAL A 415 -38.16 -26.35 -2.62
C VAL A 415 -38.53 -27.81 -2.32
N ARG A 416 -37.52 -28.60 -2.05
CA ARG A 416 -37.65 -30.01 -1.68
C ARG A 416 -36.98 -30.23 -0.34
N ILE A 417 -37.74 -30.74 0.64
CA ILE A 417 -37.23 -31.08 1.98
C ILE A 417 -37.28 -32.61 2.10
N VAL A 418 -36.21 -33.22 2.51
CA VAL A 418 -36.02 -34.67 2.49
C VAL A 418 -35.55 -35.17 3.84
N GLY A 419 -36.11 -36.28 4.29
CA GLY A 419 -35.70 -37.07 5.44
C GLY A 419 -36.32 -36.60 6.76
N ASN A 420 -37.30 -37.36 7.23
CA ASN A 420 -38.08 -37.05 8.42
C ASN A 420 -38.60 -35.61 8.42
N SER A 421 -39.33 -35.31 7.37
CA SER A 421 -39.82 -33.94 7.15
C SER A 421 -41.04 -33.67 8.04
N GLU A 422 -41.01 -32.53 8.70
CA GLU A 422 -42.09 -32.06 9.60
C GLU A 422 -42.44 -30.62 9.21
N VAL A 423 -43.74 -30.29 9.25
CA VAL A 423 -44.21 -28.93 9.00
C VAL A 423 -45.24 -28.51 10.04
N ILE A 424 -45.20 -27.25 10.44
CA ILE A 424 -46.28 -26.53 11.11
C ILE A 424 -46.62 -25.34 10.22
N HIS A 425 -47.86 -25.28 9.73
CA HIS A 425 -48.36 -24.27 8.84
C HIS A 425 -49.63 -23.61 9.34
N PHE A 426 -49.62 -22.27 9.40
CA PHE A 426 -50.77 -21.45 9.77
C PHE A 426 -51.59 -21.20 8.49
N VAL A 427 -52.67 -21.98 8.32
CA VAL A 427 -53.51 -21.95 7.13
C VAL A 427 -54.42 -20.75 7.18
N ARG A 428 -54.44 -19.94 6.12
CA ARG A 428 -55.22 -18.72 6.01
C ARG A 428 -56.14 -18.77 4.79
N ASP A 429 -57.32 -18.13 4.89
CA ASP A 429 -58.22 -17.93 3.75
C ASP A 429 -57.72 -16.78 2.83
N GLU A 430 -58.47 -16.49 1.78
CA GLU A 430 -58.18 -15.43 0.82
C GLU A 430 -58.17 -14.04 1.48
N GLU A 431 -58.93 -13.86 2.58
CA GLU A 431 -59.01 -12.63 3.37
C GLU A 431 -57.92 -12.53 4.45
N GLN A 432 -57.00 -13.50 4.47
CA GLN A 432 -55.88 -13.62 5.44
C GLN A 432 -56.36 -13.94 6.88
N ASN A 433 -57.61 -14.42 7.08
CA ASN A 433 -58.04 -14.90 8.38
C ASN A 433 -57.45 -16.29 8.65
N LEU A 434 -57.00 -16.54 9.88
CA LEU A 434 -56.51 -17.85 10.26
C LEU A 434 -57.66 -18.84 10.39
N ILE A 435 -57.66 -19.90 9.56
CA ILE A 435 -58.70 -20.95 9.55
C ILE A 435 -58.25 -22.22 10.26
N GLY A 436 -56.98 -22.47 10.36
CA GLY A 436 -56.43 -23.65 11.03
C GLY A 436 -54.93 -23.64 11.15
N ILE A 437 -54.40 -24.55 11.95
CA ILE A 437 -52.95 -24.80 12.05
C ILE A 437 -52.74 -26.26 11.73
N GLU A 438 -52.03 -26.51 10.66
CA GLU A 438 -51.70 -27.85 10.19
C GLU A 438 -50.33 -28.27 10.75
N LYS A 439 -50.26 -29.49 11.28
CA LYS A 439 -49.01 -30.16 11.61
C LYS A 439 -48.96 -31.48 10.85
N THR A 440 -47.97 -31.64 9.98
CA THR A 440 -47.84 -32.82 9.13
C THR A 440 -46.41 -33.38 9.24
N THR A 441 -46.28 -34.69 9.29
CA THR A 441 -45.02 -35.43 9.20
C THR A 441 -45.05 -36.35 7.98
N CYS A 442 -43.91 -36.44 7.28
CA CYS A 442 -43.76 -37.30 6.10
C CYS A 442 -42.31 -37.56 5.79
N SER A 443 -41.99 -38.37 4.80
CA SER A 443 -40.63 -38.61 4.39
C SER A 443 -40.05 -37.43 3.61
N GLU A 444 -40.87 -36.73 2.81
CA GLU A 444 -40.43 -35.67 1.92
C GLU A 444 -41.58 -34.68 1.65
N ILE A 445 -41.19 -33.39 1.49
CA ILE A 445 -42.15 -32.31 1.15
C ILE A 445 -41.61 -31.56 -0.08
N HIS A 446 -42.49 -31.31 -1.05
CA HIS A 446 -42.21 -30.50 -2.22
C HIS A 446 -43.07 -29.25 -2.21
N PHE A 447 -42.49 -28.10 -2.43
CA PHE A 447 -43.18 -26.84 -2.64
C PHE A 447 -42.89 -26.31 -4.04
N VAL A 448 -43.91 -25.83 -4.71
CA VAL A 448 -43.82 -24.97 -5.89
C VAL A 448 -44.21 -23.58 -5.44
N LEU A 449 -43.35 -22.59 -5.76
CA LEU A 449 -43.57 -21.20 -5.39
C LEU A 449 -43.76 -20.33 -6.63
N ARG A 450 -44.66 -19.35 -6.51
CA ARG A 450 -44.82 -18.27 -7.47
C ARG A 450 -44.91 -16.95 -6.74
N ASP A 451 -44.10 -15.97 -7.16
CA ASP A 451 -44.02 -14.64 -6.56
C ASP A 451 -43.79 -14.67 -5.04
N GLY A 452 -42.94 -15.61 -4.58
CA GLY A 452 -42.58 -15.80 -3.17
C GLY A 452 -43.66 -16.45 -2.31
N LYS A 453 -44.80 -16.92 -2.92
CA LYS A 453 -45.87 -17.61 -2.21
C LYS A 453 -45.91 -19.09 -2.63
N ILE A 454 -46.27 -19.96 -1.69
CA ILE A 454 -46.48 -21.38 -1.96
C ILE A 454 -47.73 -21.52 -2.79
N GLU A 455 -47.59 -22.03 -4.03
CA GLU A 455 -48.71 -22.36 -4.93
C GLU A 455 -49.16 -23.81 -4.73
N THR A 456 -48.22 -24.73 -4.54
CA THR A 456 -48.49 -26.14 -4.35
C THR A 456 -47.62 -26.75 -3.27
N SER A 457 -48.24 -27.56 -2.40
CA SER A 457 -47.54 -28.37 -1.39
C SER A 457 -47.86 -29.84 -1.66
N THR A 458 -46.83 -30.67 -1.80
CA THR A 458 -46.97 -32.12 -2.00
C THR A 458 -46.23 -32.84 -0.88
N PHE A 459 -46.97 -33.64 -0.12
CA PHE A 459 -46.40 -34.49 0.93
C PHE A 459 -46.23 -35.92 0.38
N VAL A 460 -45.01 -36.43 0.47
CA VAL A 460 -44.63 -37.68 -0.18
C VAL A 460 -44.35 -38.74 0.88
N THR A 461 -44.87 -39.96 0.66
CA THR A 461 -44.69 -41.17 1.48
C THR A 461 -45.24 -41.03 2.90
N GLN A 462 -46.41 -41.68 3.12
CA GLN A 462 -47.09 -41.81 4.40
C GLN A 462 -47.25 -40.48 5.17
N PRO A 463 -47.92 -39.46 4.58
CA PRO A 463 -48.20 -38.24 5.33
C PRO A 463 -49.15 -38.56 6.51
N ASP A 464 -48.71 -38.11 7.70
CA ASP A 464 -49.53 -38.14 8.91
C ASP A 464 -49.73 -36.68 9.33
N GLY A 465 -50.93 -36.16 9.13
CA GLY A 465 -51.27 -34.74 9.32
C GLY A 465 -52.48 -34.57 10.22
N GLN A 466 -52.41 -33.53 11.05
CA GLN A 466 -53.48 -33.11 11.91
C GLN A 466 -53.67 -31.60 11.81
N THR A 467 -54.93 -31.17 11.59
CA THR A 467 -55.34 -29.77 11.58
C THR A 467 -55.98 -29.41 12.92
N TYR A 468 -55.45 -28.37 13.55
CA TYR A 468 -55.95 -27.82 14.80
C TYR A 468 -56.75 -26.54 14.54
N PRO A 469 -57.89 -26.34 15.21
CA PRO A 469 -58.53 -25.03 15.23
C PRO A 469 -57.60 -24.00 15.85
N PRO A 470 -57.58 -22.71 15.45
CA PRO A 470 -56.65 -21.70 15.91
C PRO A 470 -56.60 -21.54 17.44
N SER A 471 -57.73 -21.73 18.12
CA SER A 471 -57.85 -21.63 19.59
C SER A 471 -57.42 -22.89 20.35
N GLN A 472 -57.16 -24.01 19.67
CA GLN A 472 -56.95 -25.32 20.29
C GLN A 472 -55.58 -25.94 20.01
N LEU A 473 -54.62 -25.20 19.45
CA LEU A 473 -53.28 -25.72 19.26
C LEU A 473 -52.58 -25.94 20.59
N PRO A 474 -52.30 -27.19 20.98
CA PRO A 474 -51.61 -27.49 22.23
C PRO A 474 -50.20 -26.85 22.27
N GLU A 475 -49.76 -26.40 23.43
CA GLU A 475 -48.50 -25.70 23.56
C GLU A 475 -47.29 -26.55 23.13
N ASN A 476 -47.36 -27.85 23.42
CA ASN A 476 -46.29 -28.81 23.08
C ASN A 476 -46.17 -29.13 21.58
N VAL A 477 -47.10 -28.68 20.74
CA VAL A 477 -47.05 -28.86 19.28
C VAL A 477 -46.85 -27.55 18.52
N ARG A 478 -46.73 -26.42 19.23
CA ARG A 478 -46.51 -25.09 18.64
C ARG A 478 -45.12 -24.90 18.05
N LYS A 479 -44.17 -25.71 18.48
CA LYS A 479 -42.75 -25.63 18.03
C LYS A 479 -42.22 -27.02 17.70
N LEU A 480 -41.63 -27.20 16.54
CA LEU A 480 -40.90 -28.40 16.18
C LEU A 480 -39.62 -28.53 17.02
N ARG A 481 -39.20 -29.75 17.25
CA ARG A 481 -37.94 -30.02 17.96
C ARG A 481 -36.76 -29.40 17.23
N GLY A 482 -36.01 -28.54 17.93
CA GLY A 482 -34.86 -27.77 17.36
C GLY A 482 -35.24 -26.39 16.89
N PHE A 483 -36.48 -25.92 17.17
CA PHE A 483 -36.86 -24.53 16.91
C PHE A 483 -36.01 -23.55 17.71
N ILE A 484 -35.33 -22.64 17.02
CA ILE A 484 -34.58 -21.52 17.59
C ILE A 484 -34.79 -20.31 16.68
N TRP A 485 -35.46 -19.27 17.19
CA TRP A 485 -35.63 -18.02 16.49
C TRP A 485 -34.52 -17.05 16.91
N ARG A 486 -33.69 -16.58 15.96
CA ARG A 486 -32.41 -15.87 16.17
C ARG A 486 -32.48 -14.44 15.62
N GLU A 487 -33.64 -13.76 15.72
CA GLU A 487 -33.87 -12.42 15.15
C GLU A 487 -32.93 -11.37 15.73
N ASN A 488 -32.52 -11.50 17.01
CA ASN A 488 -31.58 -10.62 17.71
C ASN A 488 -30.15 -10.68 17.17
N GLU A 489 -29.81 -11.74 16.45
CA GLU A 489 -28.49 -11.91 15.82
C GLU A 489 -28.47 -11.43 14.35
N LYS A 490 -29.63 -11.09 13.80
CA LYS A 490 -29.81 -10.67 12.40
C LYS A 490 -29.17 -9.31 12.16
N PRO A 491 -28.19 -9.19 11.25
CA PRO A 491 -27.72 -7.89 10.80
C PRO A 491 -28.84 -7.12 10.10
N MET A 492 -29.20 -5.95 10.61
CA MET A 492 -30.23 -5.06 10.06
C MET A 492 -29.62 -3.92 9.24
N THR A 493 -28.34 -3.62 9.46
CA THR A 493 -27.58 -2.60 8.75
C THR A 493 -26.18 -3.12 8.39
N LYS A 494 -25.54 -2.45 7.46
CA LYS A 494 -24.12 -2.73 7.10
C LYS A 494 -23.14 -2.58 8.26
N ASN A 495 -23.51 -1.89 9.34
CA ASN A 495 -22.65 -1.73 10.51
C ASN A 495 -22.76 -2.88 11.50
N ASP A 496 -23.90 -3.60 11.50
CA ASP A 496 -24.18 -4.69 12.44
C ASP A 496 -23.32 -5.92 12.14
N ILE A 497 -22.74 -6.01 10.94
CA ILE A 497 -21.83 -7.11 10.59
C ILE A 497 -20.57 -7.14 11.48
N PHE A 498 -20.21 -6.02 12.11
CA PHE A 498 -19.04 -5.91 12.99
C PHE A 498 -19.35 -6.19 14.47
N ILE A 499 -20.62 -6.42 14.81
CA ILE A 499 -21.05 -6.72 16.18
C ILE A 499 -20.75 -8.21 16.45
N ILE A 500 -19.96 -8.49 17.46
CA ILE A 500 -19.74 -9.85 17.96
C ILE A 500 -20.89 -10.18 18.88
N ASP A 501 -21.61 -11.28 18.64
CA ASP A 501 -22.66 -11.73 19.52
C ASP A 501 -22.04 -12.34 20.78
N GLU A 502 -22.61 -12.08 21.94
CA GLU A 502 -22.23 -12.75 23.18
C GLU A 502 -22.61 -14.24 23.07
N GLU A 503 -21.67 -15.13 23.40
CA GLU A 503 -21.87 -16.60 23.37
C GLU A 503 -22.84 -17.09 24.45
#